data_b238ce11d4ecdeb631f26729f622c369
#
_entry.id   b238ce11d4ecdeb631f26729f622c369
#
_cell.length_a   1.000
_cell.length_b   1.000
_cell.length_c   1.000
_cell.angle_alpha   90.00
_cell.angle_beta   90.00
_cell.angle_gamma   90.00
#
_symmetry.space_group_name_H-M   'P 1'
#
loop_
_entity.id
_entity.type
_entity.pdbx_description
1 polymer ?
#
loop_
_entity_poly.entity_id
_entity_poly.type
_entity_poly.pdbx_seq_one_letter_code
_entity_poly.pdbx_strand_id
1 'polypeptide(L)'
;MEQVLLDQIIALRAQLHACAEVSGREAVTKHTLLTFLREHTSLELHELAGGFYAAHREPEGTKPTVALRADYDALATPEGGAAHLCGHDGHAAALCGVALMLEGQSIGRSVFLLFQGAEETGAGAALCCELFDREKVDEIYGAHNLPGFPFGAVLTRAGTFACASRGGTIHFVGKPAHAAYPETGISPAPAVGQLLVDLPALAAPEQYRGITLCTVIGAQMGEKAFGAAAESAELWLTLRGEHDDDLVRLRRSVLTRAQELAHKNHLEFSFEEQDIFPATENDALCASRVMRVCRGTLLHDPMRWSEDFGHYLHRCRGAFFGVGAGEDHPQIHTEHYEYPDTLLEPTVEAFRALLTSE
;
A
#
# COMPACT_ATOMS: atom_id res chain seq x y z
N MET A 1 -28.00 -1.27 3.59
CA MET A 1 -27.74 -0.47 4.83
C MET A 1 -28.90 0.48 5.08
N GLU A 2 -29.20 0.89 6.34
CA GLU A 2 -30.20 1.92 6.62
C GLU A 2 -29.74 3.29 6.09
N GLN A 3 -30.67 4.08 5.53
CA GLN A 3 -30.33 5.38 4.91
C GLN A 3 -29.67 6.35 5.90
N VAL A 4 -30.09 6.36 7.16
CA VAL A 4 -29.50 7.22 8.20
C VAL A 4 -28.00 6.90 8.43
N LEU A 5 -27.64 5.62 8.46
CA LEU A 5 -26.23 5.22 8.60
C LEU A 5 -25.41 5.58 7.36
N LEU A 6 -26.00 5.43 6.17
CA LEU A 6 -25.35 5.84 4.93
C LEU A 6 -25.09 7.35 4.90
N ASP A 7 -26.08 8.16 5.28
CA ASP A 7 -25.93 9.62 5.32
C ASP A 7 -24.83 10.05 6.32
N GLN A 8 -24.72 9.35 7.47
CA GLN A 8 -23.67 9.63 8.46
C GLN A 8 -22.26 9.35 7.91
N ILE A 9 -22.06 8.23 7.22
CA ILE A 9 -20.72 7.90 6.68
C ILE A 9 -20.37 8.72 5.43
N ILE A 10 -21.35 9.17 4.64
CA ILE A 10 -21.14 10.15 3.57
C ILE A 10 -20.66 11.48 4.16
N ALA A 11 -21.34 11.96 5.22
CA ALA A 11 -20.92 13.18 5.91
C ALA A 11 -19.51 13.05 6.52
N LEU A 12 -19.18 11.87 7.10
CA LEU A 12 -17.84 11.59 7.61
C LEU A 12 -16.80 11.61 6.50
N ARG A 13 -17.05 10.92 5.38
CA ARG A 13 -16.12 10.92 4.22
C ARG A 13 -15.83 12.34 3.74
N ALA A 14 -16.86 13.19 3.64
CA ALA A 14 -16.68 14.58 3.26
C ALA A 14 -15.80 15.37 4.25
N GLN A 15 -15.90 15.08 5.57
CA GLN A 15 -15.02 15.68 6.58
C GLN A 15 -13.57 15.18 6.44
N LEU A 16 -13.36 13.87 6.25
CA LEU A 16 -12.03 13.27 6.02
C LEU A 16 -11.40 13.84 4.76
N HIS A 17 -12.17 13.95 3.67
CA HIS A 17 -11.72 14.56 2.42
C HIS A 17 -11.22 15.99 2.60
N ALA A 18 -11.95 16.78 3.40
CA ALA A 18 -11.61 18.18 3.67
C ALA A 18 -10.37 18.36 4.57
N CYS A 19 -10.01 17.35 5.37
CA CYS A 19 -8.84 17.37 6.25
C CYS A 19 -7.72 16.44 5.80
N ALA A 20 -7.59 16.18 4.51
CA ALA A 20 -6.56 15.32 3.96
C ALA A 20 -5.15 15.67 4.48
N GLU A 21 -4.41 14.67 4.95
CA GLU A 21 -3.05 14.82 5.49
C GLU A 21 -2.13 13.76 4.88
N VAL A 22 -0.90 14.15 4.57
CA VAL A 22 0.08 13.24 3.97
C VAL A 22 0.48 12.13 4.94
N SER A 23 0.88 10.99 4.38
CA SER A 23 1.37 9.81 5.09
C SER A 23 2.33 10.15 6.22
N GLY A 24 2.07 9.62 7.42
CA GLY A 24 2.85 9.85 8.64
C GLY A 24 2.55 11.18 9.35
N ARG A 25 1.56 11.95 8.91
CA ARG A 25 1.16 13.23 9.50
C ARG A 25 -0.35 13.37 9.74
N GLU A 26 -1.09 12.28 9.76
CA GLU A 26 -2.56 12.18 9.75
C GLU A 26 -3.18 12.43 11.15
N ALA A 27 -2.73 13.44 11.87
CA ALA A 27 -3.18 13.70 13.23
C ALA A 27 -4.64 14.18 13.29
N VAL A 28 -5.06 15.07 12.39
CA VAL A 28 -6.42 15.60 12.32
C VAL A 28 -7.38 14.53 11.81
N THR A 29 -6.98 13.81 10.76
CA THR A 29 -7.74 12.68 10.19
C THR A 29 -8.00 11.60 11.23
N LYS A 30 -6.96 11.16 11.94
CA LYS A 30 -7.08 10.20 13.06
C LYS A 30 -8.00 10.72 14.16
N HIS A 31 -7.86 12.00 14.55
CA HIS A 31 -8.72 12.61 15.58
C HIS A 31 -10.19 12.64 15.15
N THR A 32 -10.48 12.97 13.89
CA THR A 32 -11.83 12.99 13.32
C THR A 32 -12.47 11.61 13.39
N LEU A 33 -11.74 10.55 12.98
CA LEU A 33 -12.21 9.16 13.06
C LEU A 33 -12.47 8.72 14.50
N LEU A 34 -11.56 8.99 15.43
CA LEU A 34 -11.72 8.66 16.85
C LEU A 34 -12.90 9.39 17.47
N THR A 35 -13.14 10.65 17.12
CA THR A 35 -14.26 11.45 17.61
C THR A 35 -15.57 10.86 17.09
N PHE A 36 -15.67 10.60 15.79
CA PHE A 36 -16.85 9.97 15.20
C PHE A 36 -17.21 8.64 15.87
N LEU A 37 -16.22 7.76 16.07
CA LEU A 37 -16.48 6.46 16.70
C LEU A 37 -16.93 6.60 18.17
N ARG A 38 -16.35 7.54 18.95
CA ARG A 38 -16.77 7.80 20.34
C ARG A 38 -18.18 8.36 20.45
N GLU A 39 -18.60 9.17 19.48
CA GLU A 39 -19.94 9.78 19.48
C GLU A 39 -21.03 8.83 19.04
N HIS A 40 -20.71 7.83 18.22
CA HIS A 40 -21.70 6.99 17.55
C HIS A 40 -21.64 5.51 17.94
N THR A 41 -20.61 5.07 18.69
CA THR A 41 -20.47 3.68 19.10
C THR A 41 -19.99 3.56 20.54
N SER A 42 -20.21 2.38 21.12
CA SER A 42 -19.65 1.98 22.43
C SER A 42 -18.41 1.12 22.31
N LEU A 43 -17.81 0.99 21.11
CA LEU A 43 -16.63 0.17 20.87
C LEU A 43 -15.40 0.66 21.63
N GLU A 44 -14.60 -0.25 22.16
CA GLU A 44 -13.34 0.09 22.83
C GLU A 44 -12.30 0.54 21.80
N LEU A 45 -11.72 1.74 21.97
CA LEU A 45 -10.72 2.31 21.07
C LEU A 45 -9.32 2.17 21.65
N HIS A 46 -8.41 1.61 20.87
CA HIS A 46 -7.02 1.33 21.26
C HIS A 46 -6.05 1.94 20.24
N GLU A 47 -5.13 2.77 20.70
CA GLU A 47 -4.10 3.36 19.85
C GLU A 47 -2.96 2.40 19.57
N LEU A 48 -2.43 2.48 18.33
CA LEU A 48 -1.24 1.81 17.83
C LEU A 48 -0.24 2.84 17.30
N ALA A 49 1.01 2.45 17.13
CA ALA A 49 2.04 3.34 16.58
C ALA A 49 1.71 3.81 15.13
N GLY A 50 1.10 2.94 14.30
CA GLY A 50 0.71 3.24 12.92
C GLY A 50 -0.75 3.63 12.73
N GLY A 51 -1.56 3.74 13.80
CA GLY A 51 -2.99 4.00 13.69
C GLY A 51 -3.75 3.74 14.98
N PHE A 52 -4.89 3.07 14.89
CA PHE A 52 -5.69 2.62 16.04
C PHE A 52 -6.66 1.51 15.60
N TYR A 53 -7.25 0.82 16.58
CA TYR A 53 -8.36 -0.09 16.28
C TYR A 53 -9.53 0.10 17.23
N ALA A 54 -10.74 -0.22 16.73
CA ALA A 54 -11.96 -0.32 17.51
C ALA A 54 -12.29 -1.79 17.74
N ALA A 55 -12.56 -2.19 18.97
CA ALA A 55 -12.81 -3.57 19.35
C ALA A 55 -14.29 -3.82 19.65
N HIS A 56 -14.91 -4.70 18.86
CA HIS A 56 -16.17 -5.35 19.19
C HIS A 56 -15.85 -6.71 19.81
N ARG A 57 -16.08 -6.82 21.13
CA ARG A 57 -15.75 -8.06 21.87
C ARG A 57 -16.99 -8.87 22.16
N GLU A 58 -16.91 -10.15 21.87
CA GLU A 58 -17.91 -11.12 22.30
C GLU A 58 -17.25 -12.23 23.15
N PRO A 59 -18.04 -12.89 24.01
CA PRO A 59 -17.57 -14.07 24.71
C PRO A 59 -16.98 -15.09 23.72
N GLU A 60 -15.98 -15.87 24.14
CA GLU A 60 -15.35 -16.87 23.28
C GLU A 60 -16.40 -17.72 22.56
N GLY A 61 -16.51 -17.50 21.26
CA GLY A 61 -17.43 -18.19 20.35
C GLY A 61 -16.73 -19.29 19.56
N THR A 62 -17.52 -19.99 18.75
CA THR A 62 -17.00 -21.03 17.84
C THR A 62 -16.49 -20.45 16.52
N LYS A 63 -16.76 -19.17 16.24
CA LYS A 63 -16.36 -18.50 15.00
C LYS A 63 -15.00 -17.85 15.14
N PRO A 64 -14.18 -17.81 14.07
CA PRO A 64 -12.89 -17.10 14.06
C PRO A 64 -13.05 -15.62 14.39
N THR A 65 -12.09 -15.06 15.13
CA THR A 65 -11.93 -13.63 15.33
C THR A 65 -11.45 -12.97 14.05
N VAL A 66 -12.07 -11.87 13.65
CA VAL A 66 -11.78 -11.20 12.37
C VAL A 66 -11.30 -9.77 12.61
N ALA A 67 -10.24 -9.38 11.93
CA ALA A 67 -9.88 -7.97 11.74
C ALA A 67 -10.33 -7.50 10.35
N LEU A 68 -10.83 -6.26 10.29
CA LEU A 68 -11.08 -5.53 9.05
C LEU A 68 -10.20 -4.29 9.05
N ARG A 69 -9.50 -4.01 7.94
CA ARG A 69 -8.57 -2.89 7.83
C ARG A 69 -9.05 -1.86 6.80
N ALA A 70 -8.91 -0.60 7.15
CA ALA A 70 -8.93 0.53 6.23
C ALA A 70 -7.75 1.47 6.53
N ASP A 71 -7.18 2.04 5.47
CA ASP A 71 -6.24 3.15 5.54
C ASP A 71 -6.98 4.49 5.61
N TYR A 72 -6.25 5.59 5.95
CA TYR A 72 -6.84 6.93 6.04
C TYR A 72 -5.88 8.08 5.70
N ASP A 73 -4.66 7.78 5.23
CA ASP A 73 -3.70 8.81 4.78
C ASP A 73 -4.02 9.34 3.37
N ALA A 74 -3.32 10.39 2.96
CA ALA A 74 -3.50 11.02 1.66
C ALA A 74 -2.15 11.28 0.98
N LEU A 75 -2.20 11.49 -0.33
CA LEU A 75 -1.05 11.80 -1.16
C LEU A 75 -0.64 13.28 -1.03
N ALA A 76 0.66 13.54 -1.07
CA ALA A 76 1.17 14.89 -1.22
C ALA A 76 0.85 15.45 -2.62
N THR A 77 0.46 16.71 -2.69
CA THR A 77 0.25 17.40 -3.96
C THR A 77 1.47 18.24 -4.36
N PRO A 78 1.69 18.50 -5.65
CA PRO A 78 2.80 19.31 -6.13
C PRO A 78 2.83 20.73 -5.53
N GLU A 79 1.68 21.27 -5.15
CA GLU A 79 1.50 22.61 -4.56
C GLU A 79 1.84 22.65 -3.06
N GLY A 80 2.21 21.51 -2.46
CA GLY A 80 2.59 21.42 -1.05
C GLY A 80 1.43 21.17 -0.09
N GLY A 81 0.28 20.69 -0.60
CA GLY A 81 -0.89 20.20 0.17
C GLY A 81 -0.98 18.69 0.23
N ALA A 82 -2.16 18.20 0.57
CA ALA A 82 -2.53 16.78 0.50
C ALA A 82 -3.91 16.61 -0.16
N ALA A 83 -4.13 15.47 -0.82
CA ALA A 83 -5.42 15.13 -1.41
C ALA A 83 -5.65 13.61 -1.40
N HIS A 84 -6.90 13.20 -1.18
CA HIS A 84 -7.32 11.79 -1.21
C HIS A 84 -7.48 11.27 -2.64
N LEU A 85 -6.37 11.18 -3.38
CA LEU A 85 -6.33 10.70 -4.76
C LEU A 85 -6.25 9.17 -4.88
N CYS A 86 -6.29 8.45 -3.74
CA CYS A 86 -6.37 7.00 -3.68
C CYS A 86 -7.72 6.48 -3.12
N GLY A 87 -8.46 7.34 -2.38
CA GLY A 87 -9.78 7.00 -1.86
C GLY A 87 -9.79 6.50 -0.41
N HIS A 88 -8.72 6.72 0.34
CA HIS A 88 -8.61 6.28 1.73
C HIS A 88 -9.61 6.96 2.67
N ASP A 89 -10.11 8.17 2.34
CA ASP A 89 -11.25 8.79 3.00
C ASP A 89 -12.53 7.93 2.90
N GLY A 90 -12.75 7.31 1.73
CA GLY A 90 -13.84 6.37 1.50
C GLY A 90 -13.64 5.05 2.22
N HIS A 91 -12.41 4.50 2.24
CA HIS A 91 -12.11 3.26 2.95
C HIS A 91 -12.37 3.41 4.45
N ALA A 92 -11.84 4.47 5.07
CA ALA A 92 -12.03 4.74 6.49
C ALA A 92 -13.50 5.01 6.84
N ALA A 93 -14.22 5.77 6.00
CA ALA A 93 -15.66 6.02 6.19
C ALA A 93 -16.48 4.71 6.08
N ALA A 94 -16.16 3.84 5.11
CA ALA A 94 -16.83 2.54 4.99
C ALA A 94 -16.58 1.65 6.22
N LEU A 95 -15.36 1.64 6.77
CA LEU A 95 -15.05 0.89 7.98
C LEU A 95 -15.78 1.45 9.21
N CYS A 96 -15.97 2.78 9.30
CA CYS A 96 -16.86 3.40 10.29
C CYS A 96 -18.33 2.96 10.11
N GLY A 97 -18.77 2.77 8.86
CA GLY A 97 -20.09 2.19 8.58
C GLY A 97 -20.25 0.78 9.15
N VAL A 98 -19.21 -0.04 9.10
CA VAL A 98 -19.20 -1.35 9.77
C VAL A 98 -19.27 -1.20 11.28
N ALA A 99 -18.56 -0.20 11.87
CA ALA A 99 -18.61 0.07 13.30
C ALA A 99 -20.05 0.40 13.77
N LEU A 100 -20.74 1.26 13.01
CA LEU A 100 -22.16 1.60 13.28
C LEU A 100 -23.08 0.39 13.21
N MET A 101 -22.83 -0.54 12.27
CA MET A 101 -23.62 -1.76 12.13
C MET A 101 -23.36 -2.78 13.26
N LEU A 102 -22.19 -2.76 13.88
CA LEU A 102 -21.84 -3.63 15.00
C LEU A 102 -22.37 -3.10 16.33
N GLU A 103 -22.75 -1.81 16.42
CA GLU A 103 -23.23 -1.20 17.66
C GLU A 103 -24.46 -1.93 18.21
N GLY A 104 -24.34 -2.41 19.46
CA GLY A 104 -25.40 -3.15 20.14
C GLY A 104 -25.77 -4.50 19.53
N GLN A 105 -25.03 -5.02 18.55
CA GLN A 105 -25.29 -6.30 17.91
C GLN A 105 -24.43 -7.41 18.53
N SER A 106 -24.92 -8.65 18.46
CA SER A 106 -24.12 -9.85 18.69
C SER A 106 -24.07 -10.66 17.40
N ILE A 107 -22.88 -10.96 16.91
CA ILE A 107 -22.63 -11.66 15.64
C ILE A 107 -21.90 -13.00 15.84
N GLY A 108 -21.63 -13.39 17.10
CA GLY A 108 -21.02 -14.66 17.49
C GLY A 108 -19.50 -14.71 17.29
N ARG A 109 -18.84 -13.54 17.16
CA ARG A 109 -17.38 -13.42 17.06
C ARG A 109 -16.89 -12.03 17.48
N SER A 110 -15.68 -11.95 18.00
CA SER A 110 -15.01 -10.67 18.18
C SER A 110 -14.50 -10.10 16.84
N VAL A 111 -14.59 -8.79 16.68
CA VAL A 111 -14.16 -8.06 15.48
C VAL A 111 -13.24 -6.90 15.88
N PHE A 112 -12.13 -6.75 15.18
CA PHE A 112 -11.23 -5.62 15.32
C PHE A 112 -11.27 -4.79 14.04
N LEU A 113 -11.70 -3.53 14.15
CA LEU A 113 -11.72 -2.58 13.05
C LEU A 113 -10.44 -1.76 13.10
N LEU A 114 -9.49 -2.08 12.23
CA LEU A 114 -8.15 -1.49 12.19
C LEU A 114 -8.12 -0.30 11.23
N PHE A 115 -7.85 0.88 11.76
CA PHE A 115 -7.65 2.12 11.02
C PHE A 115 -6.16 2.44 10.97
N GLN A 116 -5.60 2.51 9.77
CA GLN A 116 -4.17 2.61 9.52
C GLN A 116 -3.82 3.90 8.79
N GLY A 117 -2.78 4.61 9.25
CA GLY A 117 -2.12 5.69 8.51
C GLY A 117 -0.93 5.20 7.70
N ALA A 118 -0.29 6.10 6.95
CA ALA A 118 0.97 5.90 6.26
C ALA A 118 1.02 4.68 5.33
N GLU A 119 -0.08 4.36 4.63
CA GLU A 119 -0.12 3.30 3.62
C GLU A 119 0.75 3.67 2.42
N GLU A 120 0.61 4.89 1.88
CA GLU A 120 1.25 5.35 0.64
C GLU A 120 2.81 5.35 0.69
N THR A 121 3.38 5.21 1.90
CA THR A 121 4.82 5.06 2.13
C THR A 121 5.24 3.65 2.53
N GLY A 122 4.30 2.70 2.63
CA GLY A 122 4.53 1.32 3.06
C GLY A 122 4.93 1.17 4.53
N ALA A 123 4.78 2.23 5.34
CA ALA A 123 5.27 2.24 6.72
C ALA A 123 4.19 1.88 7.76
N GLY A 124 2.92 2.11 7.45
CA GLY A 124 1.82 2.05 8.40
C GLY A 124 1.49 0.65 8.89
N ALA A 125 1.34 -0.31 7.98
CA ALA A 125 0.94 -1.67 8.33
C ALA A 125 1.96 -2.37 9.22
N ALA A 126 3.26 -2.18 8.96
CA ALA A 126 4.31 -2.74 9.81
C ALA A 126 4.18 -2.30 11.28
N LEU A 127 3.85 -1.03 11.52
CA LEU A 127 3.59 -0.47 12.85
C LEU A 127 2.27 -0.98 13.45
N CYS A 128 1.24 -1.13 12.62
CA CYS A 128 -0.07 -1.64 13.04
C CYS A 128 -0.07 -3.16 13.32
N CYS A 129 0.96 -3.91 12.93
CA CYS A 129 1.13 -5.31 13.28
C CYS A 129 1.18 -5.55 14.80
N GLU A 130 1.37 -4.50 15.61
CA GLU A 130 1.22 -4.55 17.07
C GLU A 130 -0.17 -5.07 17.51
N LEU A 131 -1.21 -4.93 16.69
CA LEU A 131 -2.53 -5.52 16.93
C LEU A 131 -2.43 -7.02 17.22
N PHE A 132 -1.63 -7.78 16.45
CA PHE A 132 -1.49 -9.23 16.59
C PHE A 132 -0.70 -9.66 17.84
N ASP A 133 0.02 -8.74 18.47
CA ASP A 133 0.72 -8.97 19.73
C ASP A 133 -0.20 -8.69 20.93
N ARG A 134 -1.22 -7.85 20.74
CA ARG A 134 -2.21 -7.48 21.77
C ARG A 134 -3.46 -8.33 21.73
N GLU A 135 -3.87 -8.77 20.54
CA GLU A 135 -5.14 -9.42 20.29
C GLU A 135 -4.96 -10.73 19.51
N LYS A 136 -5.82 -11.69 19.80
CA LYS A 136 -5.90 -12.91 18.99
C LYS A 136 -6.72 -12.60 17.75
N VAL A 137 -6.09 -12.54 16.59
CA VAL A 137 -6.72 -12.36 15.29
C VAL A 137 -6.52 -13.64 14.48
N ASP A 138 -7.61 -14.29 14.07
CA ASP A 138 -7.57 -15.53 13.27
C ASP A 138 -7.53 -15.21 11.77
N GLU A 139 -8.24 -14.17 11.33
CA GLU A 139 -8.32 -13.75 9.92
C GLU A 139 -8.35 -12.23 9.81
N ILE A 140 -7.72 -11.67 8.76
CA ILE A 140 -7.79 -10.24 8.44
C ILE A 140 -8.24 -10.02 7.00
N TYR A 141 -9.09 -8.99 6.79
CA TYR A 141 -9.56 -8.58 5.47
C TYR A 141 -9.39 -7.07 5.28
N GLY A 142 -9.01 -6.67 4.06
CA GLY A 142 -8.96 -5.29 3.63
C GLY A 142 -9.58 -5.13 2.25
N ALA A 143 -10.00 -3.92 1.91
CA ALA A 143 -10.61 -3.62 0.62
C ALA A 143 -10.04 -2.34 0.03
N HIS A 144 -9.94 -2.29 -1.30
CA HIS A 144 -9.57 -1.10 -2.05
C HIS A 144 -10.58 -0.83 -3.18
N ASN A 145 -10.89 0.43 -3.44
CA ASN A 145 -11.66 0.83 -4.61
C ASN A 145 -10.86 0.58 -5.90
N LEU A 146 -11.50 0.03 -6.90
CA LEU A 146 -10.88 -0.30 -8.19
C LEU A 146 -11.57 0.41 -9.35
N PRO A 147 -11.06 1.58 -9.82
CA PRO A 147 -11.45 2.13 -11.12
C PRO A 147 -11.12 1.17 -12.28
N GLY A 148 -11.92 1.21 -13.32
CA GLY A 148 -11.77 0.33 -14.48
C GLY A 148 -12.47 -1.02 -14.36
N PHE A 149 -13.21 -1.24 -13.26
CA PHE A 149 -14.01 -2.45 -13.02
C PHE A 149 -15.48 -2.09 -12.80
N PRO A 150 -16.43 -3.02 -13.09
CA PRO A 150 -17.85 -2.76 -12.91
C PRO A 150 -18.18 -2.28 -11.50
N PHE A 151 -19.03 -1.26 -11.39
CA PHE A 151 -19.40 -0.64 -10.13
C PHE A 151 -19.95 -1.65 -9.13
N GLY A 152 -19.43 -1.63 -7.89
CA GLY A 152 -19.84 -2.51 -6.79
C GLY A 152 -19.40 -3.97 -6.94
N ALA A 153 -18.73 -4.35 -8.03
CA ALA A 153 -18.20 -5.70 -8.19
C ALA A 153 -17.08 -5.94 -7.17
N VAL A 154 -17.17 -7.04 -6.42
CA VAL A 154 -16.08 -7.49 -5.53
C VAL A 154 -15.13 -8.37 -6.33
N LEU A 155 -13.85 -8.03 -6.34
CA LEU A 155 -12.81 -8.73 -7.09
C LEU A 155 -11.73 -9.24 -6.12
N THR A 156 -11.37 -10.51 -6.24
CA THR A 156 -10.27 -11.08 -5.47
C THR A 156 -9.65 -12.28 -6.18
N ARG A 157 -8.53 -12.75 -5.66
CA ARG A 157 -7.83 -13.96 -6.12
C ARG A 157 -7.06 -14.60 -4.98
N ALA A 158 -6.81 -15.88 -5.05
CA ALA A 158 -5.84 -16.57 -4.21
C ALA A 158 -4.41 -16.25 -4.68
N GLY A 159 -3.45 -16.26 -3.78
CA GLY A 159 -2.08 -15.82 -4.06
C GLY A 159 -1.98 -14.31 -4.18
N THR A 160 -1.04 -13.82 -4.95
CA THR A 160 -0.73 -12.38 -5.01
C THR A 160 -1.88 -11.56 -5.56
N PHE A 161 -2.46 -10.70 -4.74
CA PHE A 161 -3.44 -9.69 -5.15
C PHE A 161 -2.75 -8.43 -5.67
N ALA A 162 -1.74 -7.92 -4.93
CA ALA A 162 -0.92 -6.77 -5.32
C ALA A 162 0.56 -7.10 -5.19
N CYS A 163 1.37 -6.59 -6.12
CA CYS A 163 2.80 -6.91 -6.20
C CYS A 163 3.60 -6.29 -5.05
N ALA A 164 4.69 -6.96 -4.66
CA ALA A 164 5.72 -6.36 -3.82
C ALA A 164 6.44 -5.22 -4.54
N SER A 165 6.89 -4.20 -3.79
CA SER A 165 7.63 -3.06 -4.34
C SER A 165 8.70 -2.55 -3.37
N ARG A 166 9.76 -1.99 -3.93
CA ARG A 166 10.77 -1.23 -3.19
C ARG A 166 11.28 -0.07 -4.04
N GLY A 167 11.30 1.12 -3.47
CA GLY A 167 12.09 2.23 -3.95
C GLY A 167 13.55 2.05 -3.55
N GLY A 168 14.47 2.53 -4.37
CA GLY A 168 15.88 2.46 -4.04
C GLY A 168 16.71 3.53 -4.75
N THR A 169 17.68 4.07 -4.03
CA THR A 169 18.67 5.01 -4.54
C THR A 169 20.04 4.36 -4.53
N ILE A 170 20.63 4.21 -5.72
CA ILE A 170 22.02 3.78 -5.90
C ILE A 170 22.89 5.03 -5.96
N HIS A 171 23.93 5.09 -5.12
CA HIS A 171 24.91 6.14 -5.12
C HIS A 171 26.24 5.61 -5.65
N PHE A 172 26.85 6.36 -6.58
CA PHE A 172 28.21 6.15 -7.04
C PHE A 172 29.02 7.41 -6.73
N VAL A 173 30.15 7.27 -6.02
CA VAL A 173 31.04 8.38 -5.68
C VAL A 173 32.44 8.05 -6.18
N GLY A 174 33.00 8.99 -6.95
CA GLY A 174 34.33 8.92 -7.51
C GLY A 174 35.21 10.08 -7.07
N LYS A 175 35.85 10.75 -8.01
CA LYS A 175 36.78 11.86 -7.75
C LYS A 175 36.58 12.96 -8.80
N PRO A 176 36.46 14.24 -8.38
CA PRO A 176 36.32 15.34 -9.33
C PRO A 176 37.58 15.55 -10.16
N ALA A 177 37.42 16.11 -11.37
CA ALA A 177 38.50 16.52 -12.22
C ALA A 177 38.15 17.79 -12.99
N HIS A 178 39.16 18.54 -13.41
CA HIS A 178 38.96 19.57 -14.40
C HIS A 178 38.55 18.94 -15.74
N ALA A 179 37.55 19.49 -16.42
CA ALA A 179 37.02 18.92 -17.65
C ALA A 179 38.07 18.78 -18.81
N ALA A 180 39.15 19.55 -18.74
CA ALA A 180 40.27 19.40 -19.70
C ALA A 180 41.27 18.30 -19.34
N TYR A 181 41.17 17.70 -18.12
CA TYR A 181 42.07 16.67 -17.63
C TYR A 181 41.26 15.56 -16.95
N PRO A 182 40.29 14.93 -17.66
CA PRO A 182 39.35 13.98 -17.07
C PRO A 182 40.04 12.73 -16.51
N GLU A 183 41.22 12.37 -17.00
CA GLU A 183 42.05 11.26 -16.53
C GLU A 183 42.57 11.42 -15.09
N THR A 184 42.51 12.64 -14.54
CA THR A 184 42.93 12.90 -13.14
C THR A 184 41.82 12.64 -12.12
N GLY A 185 40.60 12.41 -12.58
CA GLY A 185 39.43 12.11 -11.77
C GLY A 185 38.92 10.68 -11.96
N ILE A 186 37.79 10.42 -11.32
CA ILE A 186 37.05 9.16 -11.45
C ILE A 186 35.58 9.53 -11.64
N SER A 187 35.08 9.39 -12.88
CA SER A 187 33.69 9.75 -13.20
C SER A 187 32.74 8.56 -13.02
N PRO A 188 31.55 8.74 -12.45
CA PRO A 188 30.53 7.70 -12.36
C PRO A 188 29.81 7.41 -13.69
N ALA A 189 29.97 8.26 -14.71
CA ALA A 189 29.22 8.20 -15.95
C ALA A 189 29.30 6.83 -16.66
N PRO A 190 30.46 6.14 -16.77
CA PRO A 190 30.52 4.82 -17.41
C PRO A 190 29.74 3.75 -16.63
N ALA A 191 29.76 3.80 -15.29
CA ALA A 191 29.03 2.85 -14.44
C ALA A 191 27.52 3.05 -14.54
N VAL A 192 27.04 4.29 -14.43
CA VAL A 192 25.62 4.63 -14.58
C VAL A 192 25.11 4.26 -15.96
N GLY A 193 25.81 4.65 -17.03
CA GLY A 193 25.42 4.34 -18.41
C GLY A 193 25.32 2.83 -18.67
N GLN A 194 26.30 2.06 -18.17
CA GLN A 194 26.27 0.61 -18.35
C GLN A 194 25.16 -0.04 -17.50
N LEU A 195 24.94 0.42 -16.25
CA LEU A 195 23.88 -0.12 -15.41
C LEU A 195 22.51 0.09 -16.05
N LEU A 196 22.21 1.30 -16.56
CA LEU A 196 20.96 1.60 -17.27
C LEU A 196 20.72 0.66 -18.47
N VAL A 197 21.77 0.30 -19.19
CA VAL A 197 21.69 -0.65 -20.32
C VAL A 197 21.42 -2.09 -19.83
N ASP A 198 21.95 -2.45 -18.67
CA ASP A 198 21.84 -3.81 -18.12
C ASP A 198 20.50 -4.08 -17.41
N LEU A 199 19.84 -3.04 -16.84
CA LEU A 199 18.60 -3.18 -16.05
C LEU A 199 17.49 -4.00 -16.74
N PRO A 200 17.16 -3.80 -18.03
CA PRO A 200 16.12 -4.59 -18.69
C PRO A 200 16.42 -6.09 -18.72
N ALA A 201 17.68 -6.46 -18.90
CA ALA A 201 18.10 -7.86 -18.90
C ALA A 201 18.04 -8.47 -17.49
N LEU A 202 18.34 -7.69 -16.44
CA LEU A 202 18.27 -8.14 -15.05
C LEU A 202 16.83 -8.38 -14.60
N ALA A 203 15.86 -7.63 -15.14
CA ALA A 203 14.43 -7.75 -14.85
C ALA A 203 13.67 -8.62 -15.85
N ALA A 204 14.37 -9.34 -16.75
CA ALA A 204 13.76 -10.14 -17.80
C ALA A 204 12.81 -11.22 -17.20
N PRO A 205 11.54 -11.29 -17.63
CA PRO A 205 10.51 -12.15 -17.01
C PRO A 205 10.89 -13.63 -16.95
N GLU A 206 11.68 -14.11 -17.90
CA GLU A 206 12.08 -15.51 -18.00
C GLU A 206 12.94 -15.99 -16.81
N GLN A 207 13.46 -15.05 -16.03
CA GLN A 207 14.29 -15.35 -14.86
C GLN A 207 13.48 -15.51 -13.58
N TYR A 208 12.19 -15.21 -13.61
CA TYR A 208 11.32 -15.12 -12.44
C TYR A 208 10.03 -15.92 -12.63
N ARG A 209 9.33 -16.23 -11.54
CA ARG A 209 8.09 -17.01 -11.57
C ARG A 209 6.89 -16.18 -12.03
N GLY A 210 6.90 -14.87 -11.69
CA GLY A 210 5.81 -13.95 -11.95
C GLY A 210 6.29 -12.62 -12.50
N ILE A 211 5.43 -11.62 -12.44
CA ILE A 211 5.73 -10.26 -12.90
C ILE A 211 6.93 -9.71 -12.15
N THR A 212 7.93 -9.22 -12.89
CA THR A 212 9.05 -8.44 -12.35
C THR A 212 9.26 -7.20 -13.19
N LEU A 213 9.50 -6.07 -12.51
CA LEU A 213 9.73 -4.78 -13.13
C LEU A 213 10.89 -4.08 -12.44
N CYS A 214 11.74 -3.42 -13.23
CA CYS A 214 12.73 -2.47 -12.76
C CYS A 214 12.51 -1.16 -13.52
N THR A 215 11.91 -0.17 -12.84
CA THR A 215 11.61 1.12 -13.45
C THR A 215 12.63 2.15 -13.01
N VAL A 216 13.28 2.81 -13.97
CA VAL A 216 14.13 3.97 -13.69
C VAL A 216 13.22 5.17 -13.42
N ILE A 217 13.29 5.69 -12.19
CA ILE A 217 12.52 6.87 -11.77
C ILE A 217 13.26 8.15 -12.17
N GLY A 218 14.59 8.12 -12.06
CA GLY A 218 15.43 9.24 -12.46
C GLY A 218 16.90 8.96 -12.22
N ALA A 219 17.74 9.87 -12.68
CA ALA A 219 19.16 9.88 -12.41
C ALA A 219 19.65 11.32 -12.30
N GLN A 220 20.57 11.55 -11.37
CA GLN A 220 21.28 12.81 -11.25
C GLN A 220 22.77 12.55 -11.25
N MET A 221 23.54 13.31 -12.03
CA MET A 221 24.99 13.16 -12.11
C MET A 221 25.63 14.53 -12.26
N GLY A 222 26.42 14.89 -11.25
CA GLY A 222 27.11 16.18 -11.22
C GLY A 222 26.16 17.39 -11.28
N GLU A 223 26.75 18.53 -11.63
CA GLU A 223 26.06 19.81 -11.78
C GLU A 223 26.28 20.37 -13.18
N LYS A 224 25.45 21.34 -13.61
CA LYS A 224 25.63 22.04 -14.88
C LYS A 224 26.81 23.02 -14.82
N ALA A 225 28.04 22.48 -14.65
CA ALA A 225 29.29 23.21 -14.56
C ALA A 225 30.28 22.64 -15.60
N PHE A 226 30.38 23.28 -16.79
CA PHE A 226 31.14 22.76 -17.93
C PHE A 226 32.67 22.66 -17.70
N GLY A 227 33.20 23.26 -16.64
CA GLY A 227 34.62 23.22 -16.28
C GLY A 227 35.03 22.03 -15.39
N ALA A 228 34.05 21.23 -14.87
CA ALA A 228 34.30 20.14 -13.93
C ALA A 228 33.62 18.84 -14.42
N ALA A 229 34.33 17.71 -14.27
CA ALA A 229 33.75 16.39 -14.46
C ALA A 229 32.95 15.99 -13.20
N ALA A 230 31.83 15.32 -13.38
CA ALA A 230 31.02 14.81 -12.27
C ALA A 230 31.82 13.83 -11.40
N GLU A 231 31.73 14.00 -10.08
CA GLU A 231 32.33 13.11 -9.10
C GLU A 231 31.34 12.12 -8.48
N SER A 232 30.04 12.42 -8.55
CA SER A 232 28.99 11.60 -7.96
C SER A 232 27.79 11.44 -8.88
N ALA A 233 27.04 10.38 -8.69
CA ALA A 233 25.76 10.14 -9.34
C ALA A 233 24.81 9.40 -8.41
N GLU A 234 23.53 9.70 -8.58
CA GLU A 234 22.41 8.95 -8.01
C GLU A 234 21.58 8.34 -9.13
N LEU A 235 21.10 7.13 -8.91
CA LEU A 235 20.14 6.47 -9.78
C LEU A 235 18.97 5.97 -8.94
N TRP A 236 17.77 6.47 -9.23
CA TRP A 236 16.55 6.15 -8.52
C TRP A 236 15.75 5.11 -9.27
N LEU A 237 15.41 4.02 -8.59
CA LEU A 237 14.76 2.85 -9.14
C LEU A 237 13.52 2.48 -8.31
N THR A 238 12.49 1.98 -8.98
CA THR A 238 11.45 1.17 -8.34
C THR A 238 11.58 -0.26 -8.84
N LEU A 239 11.76 -1.20 -7.90
CA LEU A 239 11.79 -2.63 -8.16
C LEU A 239 10.44 -3.22 -7.75
N ARG A 240 9.82 -4.05 -8.61
CA ARG A 240 8.58 -4.75 -8.33
C ARG A 240 8.70 -6.23 -8.61
N GLY A 241 8.01 -7.03 -7.81
CA GLY A 241 7.88 -8.47 -8.01
C GLY A 241 6.48 -8.94 -7.66
N GLU A 242 5.93 -9.88 -8.43
CA GLU A 242 4.67 -10.53 -8.05
C GLU A 242 4.81 -11.26 -6.71
N HIS A 243 6.00 -11.83 -6.45
CA HIS A 243 6.32 -12.54 -5.21
C HIS A 243 7.51 -11.87 -4.50
N ASP A 244 7.50 -11.89 -3.17
CA ASP A 244 8.60 -11.35 -2.35
C ASP A 244 9.96 -11.97 -2.71
N ASP A 245 10.01 -13.29 -2.93
CA ASP A 245 11.25 -13.98 -3.30
C ASP A 245 11.82 -13.50 -4.64
N ASP A 246 10.96 -13.23 -5.62
CA ASP A 246 11.36 -12.72 -6.91
C ASP A 246 11.84 -11.28 -6.82
N LEU A 247 11.21 -10.44 -6.00
CA LEU A 247 11.68 -9.09 -5.70
C LEU A 247 13.06 -9.12 -5.00
N VAL A 248 13.27 -10.01 -4.02
CA VAL A 248 14.57 -10.18 -3.34
C VAL A 248 15.65 -10.61 -4.33
N ARG A 249 15.33 -11.50 -5.27
CA ARG A 249 16.27 -11.94 -6.33
C ARG A 249 16.60 -10.80 -7.28
N LEU A 250 15.58 -10.07 -7.77
CA LEU A 250 15.77 -8.91 -8.66
C LEU A 250 16.67 -7.86 -8.00
N ARG A 251 16.34 -7.48 -6.76
CA ARG A 251 17.13 -6.56 -5.95
C ARG A 251 18.61 -7.01 -5.88
N ARG A 252 18.82 -8.27 -5.52
CA ARG A 252 20.19 -8.83 -5.43
C ARG A 252 20.92 -8.72 -6.76
N SER A 253 20.27 -9.06 -7.87
CA SER A 253 20.88 -9.00 -9.21
C SER A 253 21.27 -7.55 -9.56
N VAL A 254 20.39 -6.58 -9.32
CA VAL A 254 20.66 -5.16 -9.58
C VAL A 254 21.81 -4.65 -8.72
N LEU A 255 21.82 -4.93 -7.41
CA LEU A 255 22.86 -4.46 -6.50
C LEU A 255 24.21 -5.13 -6.78
N THR A 256 24.23 -6.44 -7.07
CA THR A 256 25.47 -7.13 -7.46
C THR A 256 26.05 -6.48 -8.71
N ARG A 257 25.21 -6.21 -9.71
CA ARG A 257 25.68 -5.57 -10.95
C ARG A 257 26.20 -4.15 -10.71
N ALA A 258 25.51 -3.36 -9.89
CA ALA A 258 25.96 -2.03 -9.51
C ALA A 258 27.32 -2.05 -8.80
N GLN A 259 27.51 -2.98 -7.85
CA GLN A 259 28.78 -3.17 -7.15
C GLN A 259 29.93 -3.59 -8.08
N GLU A 260 29.67 -4.50 -9.04
CA GLU A 260 30.66 -4.88 -10.05
C GLU A 260 31.10 -3.67 -10.88
N LEU A 261 30.14 -2.84 -11.30
CA LEU A 261 30.42 -1.63 -12.07
C LEU A 261 31.17 -0.58 -11.25
N ALA A 262 30.80 -0.41 -9.98
CA ALA A 262 31.54 0.46 -9.06
C ALA A 262 33.00 0.02 -8.91
N HIS A 263 33.23 -1.26 -8.63
CA HIS A 263 34.59 -1.82 -8.51
C HIS A 263 35.38 -1.64 -9.78
N LYS A 264 34.81 -1.99 -10.95
CA LYS A 264 35.45 -1.85 -12.26
C LYS A 264 35.90 -0.41 -12.56
N ASN A 265 35.11 0.57 -12.09
CA ASN A 265 35.34 1.99 -12.35
C ASN A 265 35.97 2.72 -11.15
N HIS A 266 36.43 2.01 -10.12
CA HIS A 266 37.08 2.55 -8.93
C HIS A 266 36.20 3.56 -8.16
N LEU A 267 34.87 3.33 -8.13
CA LEU A 267 33.88 4.15 -7.44
C LEU A 267 33.56 3.56 -6.05
N GLU A 268 33.21 4.42 -5.09
CA GLU A 268 32.49 4.03 -3.90
C GLU A 268 31.02 3.77 -4.27
N PHE A 269 30.39 2.84 -3.56
CA PHE A 269 29.02 2.41 -3.80
C PHE A 269 28.24 2.37 -2.48
N SER A 270 27.04 2.94 -2.48
CA SER A 270 26.03 2.72 -1.43
C SER A 270 24.63 2.59 -2.03
N PHE A 271 23.72 2.06 -1.23
CA PHE A 271 22.33 1.87 -1.61
C PHE A 271 21.42 2.16 -0.44
N GLU A 272 20.38 2.94 -0.68
CA GLU A 272 19.33 3.27 0.29
C GLU A 272 17.99 2.73 -0.22
N GLU A 273 17.19 2.17 0.69
CA GLU A 273 15.85 1.67 0.38
C GLU A 273 14.78 2.53 1.02
N GLN A 274 13.65 2.65 0.34
CA GLN A 274 12.45 3.34 0.80
C GLN A 274 11.20 2.69 0.19
N ASP A 275 10.03 3.05 0.70
CA ASP A 275 8.73 2.63 0.18
C ASP A 275 8.66 1.10 0.01
N ILE A 276 8.81 0.38 1.13
CA ILE A 276 8.92 -1.08 1.16
C ILE A 276 7.53 -1.68 1.36
N PHE A 277 7.04 -2.34 0.31
CA PHE A 277 5.76 -3.04 0.31
C PHE A 277 6.01 -4.53 0.06
N PRO A 278 5.64 -5.43 1.00
CA PRO A 278 5.62 -6.86 0.72
C PRO A 278 4.49 -7.21 -0.25
N ALA A 279 4.58 -8.36 -0.91
CA ALA A 279 3.49 -8.85 -1.73
C ALA A 279 2.24 -9.07 -0.88
N THR A 280 1.08 -8.62 -1.37
CA THR A 280 -0.20 -8.91 -0.76
C THR A 280 -0.67 -10.29 -1.23
N GLU A 281 -0.19 -11.35 -0.56
CA GLU A 281 -0.49 -12.74 -0.91
C GLU A 281 -1.67 -13.26 -0.11
N ASN A 282 -2.85 -13.32 -0.75
CA ASN A 282 -4.08 -13.81 -0.16
C ASN A 282 -4.02 -15.31 0.16
N ASP A 283 -4.45 -15.67 1.38
CA ASP A 283 -4.73 -17.05 1.73
C ASP A 283 -5.87 -17.61 0.85
N ALA A 284 -5.70 -18.83 0.34
CA ALA A 284 -6.64 -19.40 -0.62
C ALA A 284 -8.04 -19.64 -0.02
N LEU A 285 -8.13 -19.98 1.28
CA LEU A 285 -9.41 -20.19 1.95
C LEU A 285 -10.12 -18.86 2.21
N CYS A 286 -9.35 -17.82 2.62
CA CYS A 286 -9.88 -16.47 2.84
C CYS A 286 -10.35 -15.85 1.52
N ALA A 287 -9.58 -15.95 0.43
CA ALA A 287 -9.99 -15.51 -0.89
C ALA A 287 -11.23 -16.24 -1.40
N SER A 288 -11.29 -17.57 -1.22
CA SER A 288 -12.48 -18.36 -1.57
C SER A 288 -13.71 -17.95 -0.74
N ARG A 289 -13.52 -17.56 0.52
CA ARG A 289 -14.61 -17.03 1.36
C ARG A 289 -15.11 -15.70 0.80
N VAL A 290 -14.22 -14.74 0.47
CA VAL A 290 -14.61 -13.47 -0.18
C VAL A 290 -15.43 -13.76 -1.45
N MET A 291 -14.93 -14.64 -2.34
CA MET A 291 -15.64 -15.04 -3.56
C MET A 291 -17.05 -15.55 -3.29
N ARG A 292 -17.19 -16.42 -2.29
CA ARG A 292 -18.47 -17.06 -1.97
C ARG A 292 -19.47 -16.09 -1.33
N VAL A 293 -19.05 -15.34 -0.29
CA VAL A 293 -19.99 -14.57 0.54
C VAL A 293 -20.30 -13.20 -0.07
N CYS A 294 -19.35 -12.59 -0.77
CA CYS A 294 -19.54 -11.32 -1.46
C CYS A 294 -19.99 -11.51 -2.92
N ARG A 295 -20.23 -12.75 -3.39
CA ARG A 295 -20.50 -13.08 -4.80
C ARG A 295 -19.43 -12.47 -5.73
N GLY A 296 -18.17 -12.63 -5.31
CA GLY A 296 -17.04 -12.00 -5.95
C GLY A 296 -16.74 -12.53 -7.35
N THR A 297 -15.99 -11.75 -8.09
CA THR A 297 -15.45 -12.09 -9.42
C THR A 297 -13.96 -12.39 -9.29
N LEU A 298 -13.47 -13.38 -10.03
CA LEU A 298 -12.05 -13.72 -10.05
C LEU A 298 -11.24 -12.59 -10.72
N LEU A 299 -10.24 -12.07 -9.99
CA LEU A 299 -9.21 -11.23 -10.56
C LEU A 299 -8.15 -12.13 -11.23
N HIS A 300 -8.05 -12.09 -12.56
CA HIS A 300 -7.17 -12.99 -13.32
C HIS A 300 -5.70 -12.68 -13.12
N ASP A 301 -5.33 -11.42 -13.23
CA ASP A 301 -3.96 -10.95 -13.05
C ASP A 301 -3.80 -10.20 -11.72
N PRO A 302 -2.63 -10.25 -11.07
CA PRO A 302 -2.38 -9.43 -9.89
C PRO A 302 -2.34 -7.95 -10.26
N MET A 303 -2.67 -7.10 -9.30
CA MET A 303 -2.46 -5.67 -9.42
C MET A 303 -0.95 -5.39 -9.46
N ARG A 304 -0.52 -4.54 -10.39
CA ARG A 304 0.90 -4.16 -10.52
C ARG A 304 1.35 -3.13 -9.49
N TRP A 305 0.39 -2.36 -8.95
CA TRP A 305 0.65 -1.49 -7.81
C TRP A 305 0.86 -2.31 -6.55
N SER A 306 1.28 -1.66 -5.48
CA SER A 306 1.62 -2.32 -4.21
C SER A 306 0.73 -1.78 -3.09
N GLU A 307 0.60 -2.56 -2.04
CA GLU A 307 -0.22 -2.30 -0.87
C GLU A 307 0.52 -2.86 0.36
N ASP A 308 0.60 -2.11 1.45
CA ASP A 308 1.34 -2.54 2.62
C ASP A 308 0.60 -3.59 3.48
N PHE A 309 -0.65 -3.92 3.11
CA PHE A 309 -1.46 -4.98 3.74
C PHE A 309 -0.75 -6.34 3.80
N GLY A 310 0.20 -6.60 2.91
CA GLY A 310 1.04 -7.80 2.93
C GLY A 310 1.75 -8.04 4.26
N HIS A 311 2.07 -6.98 5.03
CA HIS A 311 2.63 -7.11 6.38
C HIS A 311 1.69 -7.88 7.32
N TYR A 312 0.38 -7.68 7.21
CA TYR A 312 -0.61 -8.41 8.02
C TYR A 312 -0.72 -9.87 7.61
N LEU A 313 -0.61 -10.16 6.30
CA LEU A 313 -0.68 -11.52 5.77
C LEU A 313 0.53 -12.37 6.18
N HIS A 314 1.63 -11.75 6.56
CA HIS A 314 2.75 -12.43 7.22
C HIS A 314 2.48 -12.77 8.71
N ARG A 315 1.42 -12.22 9.32
CA ARG A 315 1.07 -12.43 10.74
C ARG A 315 -0.12 -13.37 10.92
N CYS A 316 -1.11 -13.31 10.05
CA CYS A 316 -2.26 -14.20 10.08
C CYS A 316 -2.82 -14.47 8.67
N ARG A 317 -3.72 -15.40 8.56
CA ARG A 317 -4.44 -15.65 7.29
C ARG A 317 -5.34 -14.46 6.98
N GLY A 318 -5.52 -14.17 5.70
CA GLY A 318 -6.41 -13.10 5.29
C GLY A 318 -6.56 -13.00 3.79
N ALA A 319 -7.35 -12.01 3.37
CA ALA A 319 -7.47 -11.67 1.97
C ALA A 319 -7.74 -10.17 1.79
N PHE A 320 -7.09 -9.61 0.79
CA PHE A 320 -7.38 -8.30 0.26
C PHE A 320 -8.26 -8.44 -0.97
N PHE A 321 -9.20 -7.53 -1.16
CA PHE A 321 -10.10 -7.56 -2.30
C PHE A 321 -10.39 -6.17 -2.84
N GLY A 322 -10.78 -6.09 -4.10
CA GLY A 322 -11.19 -4.85 -4.72
C GLY A 322 -12.71 -4.67 -4.70
N VAL A 323 -13.16 -3.41 -4.69
CA VAL A 323 -14.56 -3.04 -4.96
C VAL A 323 -14.56 -2.12 -6.16
N GLY A 324 -15.17 -2.54 -7.27
CA GLY A 324 -15.18 -1.80 -8.54
C GLY A 324 -15.84 -0.43 -8.38
N ALA A 325 -15.12 0.62 -8.78
CA ALA A 325 -15.60 2.01 -8.70
C ALA A 325 -16.35 2.47 -9.96
N GLY A 326 -16.36 1.65 -11.01
CA GLY A 326 -16.92 1.94 -12.33
C GLY A 326 -15.87 1.80 -13.44
N GLU A 327 -16.29 1.31 -14.60
CA GLU A 327 -15.39 1.05 -15.74
C GLU A 327 -14.75 2.34 -16.27
N ASP A 328 -15.52 3.44 -16.27
CA ASP A 328 -15.09 4.75 -16.79
C ASP A 328 -14.65 5.72 -15.65
N HIS A 329 -14.55 5.22 -14.39
CA HIS A 329 -14.15 6.07 -13.27
C HIS A 329 -12.68 6.51 -13.40
N PRO A 330 -12.33 7.78 -13.10
CA PRO A 330 -10.94 8.24 -13.12
C PRO A 330 -10.01 7.33 -12.32
N GLN A 331 -8.80 7.10 -12.82
CA GLN A 331 -7.81 6.26 -12.15
C GLN A 331 -7.31 6.93 -10.85
N ILE A 332 -7.01 6.10 -9.86
CA ILE A 332 -6.34 6.56 -8.63
C ILE A 332 -5.03 7.28 -8.96
N HIS A 333 -4.54 8.15 -8.07
CA HIS A 333 -3.33 8.97 -8.22
C HIS A 333 -3.39 9.96 -9.39
N THR A 334 -4.60 10.28 -9.88
CA THR A 334 -4.82 11.34 -10.87
C THR A 334 -5.56 12.52 -10.25
N GLU A 335 -5.34 13.73 -10.76
CA GLU A 335 -5.96 14.96 -10.25
C GLU A 335 -7.49 14.99 -10.30
N HIS A 336 -8.09 14.14 -11.15
CA HIS A 336 -9.55 14.06 -11.33
C HIS A 336 -10.18 12.91 -10.53
N TYR A 337 -9.37 12.18 -9.76
CA TYR A 337 -9.90 11.09 -8.94
C TYR A 337 -10.63 11.66 -7.70
N GLU A 338 -11.80 11.10 -7.43
CA GLU A 338 -12.54 11.29 -6.19
C GLU A 338 -13.25 9.98 -5.84
N TYR A 339 -13.22 9.58 -4.57
CA TYR A 339 -13.94 8.38 -4.14
C TYR A 339 -15.46 8.60 -4.27
N PRO A 340 -16.21 7.77 -5.01
CA PRO A 340 -17.65 7.97 -5.19
C PRO A 340 -18.40 7.57 -3.91
N ASP A 341 -19.21 8.49 -3.33
CA ASP A 341 -20.01 8.21 -2.13
C ASP A 341 -20.91 6.99 -2.27
N THR A 342 -21.38 6.74 -3.49
CA THR A 342 -22.19 5.57 -3.82
C THR A 342 -21.46 4.23 -3.62
N LEU A 343 -20.13 4.23 -3.56
CA LEU A 343 -19.33 3.02 -3.35
C LEU A 343 -19.23 2.64 -1.86
N LEU A 344 -19.60 3.54 -0.94
CA LEU A 344 -19.60 3.27 0.51
C LEU A 344 -20.49 2.08 0.85
N GLU A 345 -21.73 2.08 0.37
CA GLU A 345 -22.68 0.99 0.68
C GLU A 345 -22.21 -0.38 0.18
N PRO A 346 -21.79 -0.58 -1.10
CA PRO A 346 -21.21 -1.84 -1.56
C PRO A 346 -20.02 -2.31 -0.73
N THR A 347 -19.13 -1.39 -0.31
CA THR A 347 -17.95 -1.72 0.49
C THR A 347 -18.34 -2.19 1.90
N VAL A 348 -19.25 -1.48 2.57
CA VAL A 348 -19.79 -1.88 3.89
C VAL A 348 -20.49 -3.23 3.80
N GLU A 349 -21.30 -3.47 2.76
CA GLU A 349 -22.01 -4.74 2.57
C GLU A 349 -21.06 -5.90 2.31
N ALA A 350 -19.94 -5.69 1.61
CA ALA A 350 -18.91 -6.71 1.43
C ALA A 350 -18.28 -7.10 2.77
N PHE A 351 -17.90 -6.13 3.60
CA PHE A 351 -17.40 -6.40 4.94
C PHE A 351 -18.45 -7.07 5.83
N ARG A 352 -19.70 -6.60 5.79
CA ARG A 352 -20.81 -7.21 6.54
C ARG A 352 -20.99 -8.69 6.17
N ALA A 353 -20.94 -9.02 4.88
CA ALA A 353 -21.09 -10.40 4.41
C ALA A 353 -19.98 -11.32 4.98
N LEU A 354 -18.73 -10.81 5.08
CA LEU A 354 -17.60 -11.53 5.70
C LEU A 354 -17.82 -11.76 7.21
N LEU A 355 -18.40 -10.81 7.92
CA LEU A 355 -18.63 -10.89 9.37
C LEU A 355 -19.81 -11.79 9.73
N THR A 356 -20.89 -11.77 8.94
CA THR A 356 -22.16 -12.46 9.26
C THR A 356 -22.23 -13.89 8.67
N SER A 357 -21.37 -14.23 7.71
CA SER A 357 -21.34 -15.58 7.12
C SER A 357 -20.74 -16.62 8.07
N GLU A 358 -21.19 -17.88 7.89
CA GLU A 358 -20.61 -19.07 8.52
C GLU A 358 -19.28 -19.46 7.90
#